data_39ce4c9068359af565acd5acb86f2d33
#
_entry.id   39ce4c9068359af565acd5acb86f2d33
#
_cell.length_a   1.000
_cell.length_b   1.000
_cell.length_c   1.000
_cell.angle_alpha   90.00
_cell.angle_beta   90.00
_cell.angle_gamma   90.00
#
_symmetry.space_group_name_H-M   'P 1'
#
loop_
_entity.id
_entity.type
_entity.pdbx_description
1 polymer ?
#
loop_
_entity_poly.entity_id
_entity_poly.type
_entity_poly.pdbx_seq_one_letter_code
_entity_poly.pdbx_strand_id
1 'polypeptide(L)'
;MSTFYIKAGDTSPAIRFALDPASVVLTGATVRFQMRQRRSRGGATLTDATAVVVTATGTPTVEYQWDAADTANAGTFEAEFRVTYSNGKIETFPNDGFISVKVSEDIR
;
A
#
# COMPACT_ATOMS: atom_id res chain seq x y z
N MET A 1 2.13 -11.92 8.01
CA MET A 1 1.26 -10.96 7.32
C MET A 1 1.14 -9.69 8.15
N SER A 2 1.31 -8.56 7.51
CA SER A 2 1.30 -7.27 8.20
C SER A 2 -0.09 -6.70 8.26
N THR A 3 -0.40 -6.01 9.35
CA THR A 3 -1.64 -5.28 9.50
C THR A 3 -1.33 -3.83 9.86
N PHE A 4 -1.91 -2.92 9.12
CA PHE A 4 -1.80 -1.49 9.37
C PHE A 4 -3.11 -0.98 9.96
N TYR A 5 -3.04 -0.22 11.04
CA TYR A 5 -4.22 0.30 11.74
C TYR A 5 -4.30 1.80 11.60
N ILE A 6 -5.50 2.31 11.28
CA ILE A 6 -5.74 3.75 11.17
C ILE A 6 -7.22 4.00 11.51
N LYS A 7 -7.51 5.20 12.01
CA LYS A 7 -8.90 5.60 12.30
C LYS A 7 -9.54 6.21 11.05
N ALA A 8 -10.85 6.08 10.95
CA ALA A 8 -11.61 6.63 9.84
C ALA A 8 -11.39 8.14 9.72
N GLY A 9 -11.11 8.58 8.50
CA GLY A 9 -10.87 9.99 8.21
C GLY A 9 -9.45 10.47 8.46
N ASP A 10 -8.61 9.65 9.09
CA ASP A 10 -7.23 10.05 9.35
C ASP A 10 -6.37 9.90 8.09
N THR A 11 -5.40 10.78 7.97
CA THR A 11 -4.45 10.78 6.86
C THR A 11 -3.01 10.58 7.33
N SER A 12 -2.82 10.30 8.59
CA SER A 12 -1.51 10.07 9.20
C SER A 12 -1.65 8.97 10.24
N PRO A 13 -0.65 8.11 10.40
CA PRO A 13 0.63 8.09 9.68
C PRO A 13 0.49 7.49 8.28
N ALA A 14 1.46 7.79 7.41
CA ALA A 14 1.55 7.14 6.11
C ALA A 14 1.81 5.65 6.26
N ILE A 15 1.39 4.86 5.28
CA ILE A 15 1.70 3.44 5.29
C ILE A 15 3.03 3.22 4.58
N ARG A 16 3.98 2.61 5.28
CA ARG A 16 5.29 2.24 4.75
C ARG A 16 5.42 0.74 4.69
N PHE A 17 6.13 0.27 3.71
CA PHE A 17 6.34 -1.15 3.52
C PHE A 17 7.77 -1.39 3.03
N ALA A 18 8.51 -2.21 3.78
CA ALA A 18 9.85 -2.65 3.37
C ALA A 18 9.69 -3.84 2.44
N LEU A 19 10.35 -3.77 1.28
CA LEU A 19 10.22 -4.82 0.28
C LEU A 19 11.15 -5.98 0.58
N ASP A 20 10.65 -7.17 0.35
CA ASP A 20 11.39 -8.40 0.53
C ASP A 20 11.30 -9.19 -0.78
N PRO A 21 12.42 -9.61 -1.34
CA PRO A 21 13.77 -9.59 -0.77
C PRO A 21 14.44 -8.22 -0.81
N ALA A 22 15.37 -7.99 0.10
CA ALA A 22 16.09 -6.74 0.19
C ALA A 22 17.03 -6.50 -1.01
N SER A 23 17.19 -7.50 -1.88
CA SER A 23 17.98 -7.37 -3.10
C SER A 23 17.28 -6.57 -4.19
N VAL A 24 16.01 -6.23 -3.98
CA VAL A 24 15.24 -5.42 -4.93
C VAL A 24 15.86 -4.03 -5.02
N VAL A 25 15.97 -3.50 -6.24
CA VAL A 25 16.51 -2.16 -6.49
C VAL A 25 15.41 -1.33 -7.15
N LEU A 26 15.06 -0.22 -6.50
CA LEU A 26 13.96 0.62 -6.95
C LEU A 26 14.40 1.85 -7.74
N THR A 27 15.68 1.97 -8.06
CA THR A 27 16.20 3.10 -8.84
C THR A 27 15.50 3.15 -10.19
N GLY A 28 14.84 4.27 -10.49
CA GLY A 28 14.11 4.44 -11.75
C GLY A 28 12.78 3.75 -11.81
N ALA A 29 12.33 3.12 -10.72
CA ALA A 29 11.05 2.43 -10.67
C ALA A 29 9.91 3.39 -10.33
N THR A 30 8.70 3.04 -10.75
CA THR A 30 7.49 3.73 -10.31
C THR A 30 6.68 2.76 -9.45
N VAL A 31 5.97 3.30 -8.46
CA VAL A 31 5.24 2.48 -7.50
C VAL A 31 3.82 2.99 -7.39
N ARG A 32 2.85 2.06 -7.40
CA ARG A 32 1.45 2.37 -7.18
C ARG A 32 0.98 1.65 -5.93
N PHE A 33 0.17 2.34 -5.14
CA PHE A 33 -0.50 1.74 -3.99
C PHE A 33 -1.92 1.39 -4.41
N GLN A 34 -2.34 0.14 -4.19
CA GLN A 34 -3.67 -0.33 -4.54
C GLN A 34 -4.33 -0.93 -3.31
N MET A 35 -5.60 -0.61 -3.09
CA MET A 35 -6.36 -1.10 -1.94
C MET A 35 -7.78 -1.39 -2.35
N ARG A 36 -8.34 -2.47 -1.81
CA ARG A 36 -9.74 -2.84 -2.04
C ARG A 36 -10.34 -3.36 -0.75
N GLN A 37 -11.66 -3.34 -0.68
CA GLN A 37 -12.37 -3.90 0.45
C GLN A 37 -12.21 -5.42 0.47
N ARG A 38 -11.97 -5.97 1.66
CA ARG A 38 -11.60 -7.39 1.78
C ARG A 38 -12.66 -8.33 1.24
N ARG A 39 -13.94 -7.95 1.36
CA ARG A 39 -15.04 -8.81 0.93
C ARG A 39 -15.40 -8.69 -0.53
N SER A 40 -14.80 -7.77 -1.24
CA SER A 40 -15.11 -7.49 -2.65
C SER A 40 -14.29 -8.38 -3.55
N ARG A 41 -14.57 -9.66 -3.53
CA ARG A 41 -13.87 -10.60 -4.40
C ARG A 41 -14.08 -10.16 -5.85
N GLY A 42 -12.98 -9.85 -6.54
CA GLY A 42 -13.05 -9.33 -7.89
C GLY A 42 -13.69 -7.97 -7.99
N GLY A 43 -13.90 -7.30 -6.86
CA GLY A 43 -14.53 -5.99 -6.83
C GLY A 43 -13.60 -4.88 -7.25
N ALA A 44 -14.16 -3.69 -7.39
CA ALA A 44 -13.42 -2.53 -7.83
C ALA A 44 -12.34 -2.16 -6.82
N THR A 45 -11.22 -1.67 -7.33
CA THR A 45 -10.16 -1.09 -6.51
C THR A 45 -10.70 0.19 -5.87
N LEU A 46 -10.58 0.30 -4.56
CA LEU A 46 -11.00 1.49 -3.83
C LEU A 46 -9.99 2.62 -4.02
N THR A 47 -8.70 2.29 -3.94
CA THR A 47 -7.61 3.23 -4.06
C THR A 47 -6.61 2.69 -5.07
N ASP A 48 -6.19 3.54 -6.00
CA ASP A 48 -5.12 3.23 -6.95
C ASP A 48 -4.40 4.55 -7.20
N ALA A 49 -3.28 4.74 -6.52
CA ALA A 49 -2.60 6.03 -6.53
C ALA A 49 -1.09 5.85 -6.51
N THR A 50 -0.38 6.91 -6.90
CA THR A 50 1.08 6.90 -6.91
C THR A 50 1.62 6.82 -5.49
N ALA A 51 2.58 5.92 -5.28
CA ALA A 51 3.32 5.82 -4.03
C ALA A 51 4.73 6.35 -4.23
N VAL A 52 5.45 6.54 -3.13
CA VAL A 52 6.77 7.16 -3.13
C VAL A 52 7.81 6.11 -2.75
N VAL A 53 8.96 6.15 -3.42
CA VAL A 53 10.12 5.36 -3.03
C VAL A 53 10.86 6.15 -1.95
N VAL A 54 10.87 5.61 -0.72
CA VAL A 54 11.57 6.24 0.40
C VAL A 54 13.05 5.88 0.35
N THR A 55 13.32 4.58 0.14
CA THR A 55 14.68 4.08 0.04
C THR A 55 14.75 3.13 -1.14
N ALA A 56 15.65 3.39 -2.08
CA ALA A 56 15.72 2.63 -3.33
C ALA A 56 16.54 1.34 -3.20
N THR A 57 17.55 1.34 -2.34
CA THR A 57 18.49 0.22 -2.17
C THR A 57 18.74 -0.01 -0.69
N GLY A 58 19.45 -1.10 -0.39
CA GLY A 58 19.70 -1.47 0.99
C GLY A 58 18.51 -2.22 1.55
N THR A 59 17.65 -1.53 2.29
CA THR A 59 16.32 -2.04 2.64
C THR A 59 15.29 -1.22 1.86
N PRO A 60 14.94 -1.65 0.64
CA PRO A 60 14.03 -0.86 -0.20
C PRO A 60 12.69 -0.65 0.51
N THR A 61 12.24 0.58 0.56
CA THR A 61 11.03 0.95 1.30
C THR A 61 10.18 1.86 0.43
N VAL A 62 8.88 1.61 0.43
CA VAL A 62 7.89 2.41 -0.28
C VAL A 62 6.89 2.98 0.72
N GLU A 63 6.23 4.06 0.35
CA GLU A 63 5.31 4.76 1.23
C GLU A 63 4.14 5.31 0.45
N TYR A 64 2.95 5.20 1.02
CA TYR A 64 1.77 5.87 0.50
C TYR A 64 1.22 6.84 1.54
N GLN A 65 1.02 8.09 1.13
CA GLN A 65 0.39 9.13 1.96
C GLN A 65 -1.12 9.05 1.75
N TRP A 66 -1.87 8.84 2.83
CA TRP A 66 -3.31 8.68 2.76
C TRP A 66 -4.00 9.96 2.32
N ASP A 67 -5.00 9.82 1.46
CA ASP A 67 -6.00 10.85 1.21
C ASP A 67 -7.19 10.55 2.12
N ALA A 68 -7.89 11.59 2.58
CA ALA A 68 -9.03 11.42 3.48
C ALA A 68 -10.10 10.48 2.90
N ALA A 69 -10.27 10.50 1.58
CA ALA A 69 -11.24 9.63 0.93
C ALA A 69 -10.88 8.14 1.07
N ASP A 70 -9.59 7.82 1.20
CA ASP A 70 -9.13 6.43 1.31
C ASP A 70 -9.59 5.78 2.62
N THR A 71 -9.66 6.56 3.68
CA THR A 71 -9.99 6.06 5.02
C THR A 71 -11.37 6.51 5.49
N ALA A 72 -12.21 6.98 4.58
CA ALA A 72 -13.50 7.56 4.94
C ALA A 72 -14.44 6.57 5.61
N ASN A 73 -14.34 5.30 5.28
CA ASN A 73 -15.23 4.27 5.80
C ASN A 73 -14.47 3.24 6.60
N ALA A 74 -14.98 2.91 7.79
CA ALA A 74 -14.41 1.85 8.61
C ALA A 74 -14.57 0.50 7.91
N GLY A 75 -13.63 -0.40 8.16
CA GLY A 75 -13.67 -1.74 7.60
C GLY A 75 -12.27 -2.35 7.52
N THR A 76 -12.23 -3.53 6.90
CA THR A 76 -10.96 -4.23 6.67
C THR A 76 -10.72 -4.27 5.16
N PHE A 77 -9.51 -3.88 4.77
CA PHE A 77 -9.13 -3.76 3.37
C PHE A 77 -7.87 -4.58 3.10
N GLU A 78 -7.69 -4.92 1.84
CA GLU A 78 -6.47 -5.58 1.36
C GLU A 78 -5.72 -4.61 0.47
N ALA A 79 -4.41 -4.48 0.71
CA ALA A 79 -3.58 -3.52 0.01
C ALA A 79 -2.30 -4.16 -0.52
N GLU A 80 -1.75 -3.55 -1.56
CA GLU A 80 -0.50 -4.00 -2.14
C GLU A 80 0.18 -2.83 -2.84
N PHE A 81 1.50 -2.95 -3.01
CA PHE A 81 2.28 -2.00 -3.79
C PHE A 81 2.72 -2.68 -5.08
N ARG A 82 2.42 -2.04 -6.21
CA ARG A 82 2.85 -2.54 -7.51
C ARG A 82 4.00 -1.70 -8.01
N VAL A 83 5.13 -2.36 -8.26
CA VAL A 83 6.37 -1.74 -8.72
C VAL A 83 6.54 -2.02 -10.21
N THR A 84 6.77 -0.96 -11.00
CA THR A 84 7.17 -1.09 -12.38
C THR A 84 8.63 -0.66 -12.47
N TYR A 85 9.50 -1.60 -12.77
CA TYR A 85 10.93 -1.35 -12.86
C TYR A 85 11.28 -0.58 -14.12
N SER A 86 12.48 0.01 -14.14
CA SER A 86 12.95 0.80 -15.28
C SER A 86 13.00 0.00 -16.57
N ASN A 87 13.14 -1.33 -16.49
CA ASN A 87 13.13 -2.21 -17.67
C ASN A 87 11.71 -2.61 -18.10
N GLY A 88 10.67 -2.07 -17.46
CA GLY A 88 9.29 -2.35 -17.79
C GLY A 88 8.68 -3.56 -17.11
N LYS A 89 9.46 -4.33 -16.36
CA LYS A 89 8.92 -5.48 -15.61
C LYS A 89 8.15 -5.01 -14.40
N ILE A 90 7.15 -5.78 -14.02
CA ILE A 90 6.24 -5.44 -12.93
C ILE A 90 6.33 -6.50 -11.84
N GLU A 91 6.36 -6.05 -10.59
CA GLU A 91 6.32 -6.95 -9.44
C GLU A 91 5.45 -6.34 -8.37
N THR A 92 4.60 -7.16 -7.74
CA THR A 92 3.66 -6.71 -6.73
C THR A 92 4.12 -7.20 -5.36
N PHE A 93 4.08 -6.31 -4.37
CA PHE A 93 4.49 -6.63 -3.01
C PHE A 93 3.33 -6.43 -2.04
N PRO A 94 3.13 -7.33 -1.09
CA PRO A 94 3.90 -8.56 -0.91
C PRO A 94 3.73 -9.50 -2.10
N ASN A 95 4.71 -10.36 -2.35
CA ASN A 95 4.65 -11.30 -3.47
C ASN A 95 3.58 -12.36 -3.25
N ASP A 96 3.16 -12.54 -2.03
CA ASP A 96 2.11 -13.49 -1.67
C ASP A 96 1.20 -12.86 -0.64
N GLY A 97 -0.11 -12.99 -0.85
CA GLY A 97 -1.08 -12.40 0.04
C GLY A 97 -1.19 -10.88 -0.11
N PHE A 98 -1.59 -10.23 0.95
CA PHE A 98 -1.85 -8.80 0.96
C PHE A 98 -1.42 -8.18 2.28
N ILE A 99 -1.23 -6.85 2.27
CA ILE A 99 -1.17 -6.08 3.50
C ILE A 99 -2.60 -5.89 3.97
N SER A 100 -2.89 -6.20 5.22
CA SER A 100 -4.20 -5.95 5.79
C SER A 100 -4.25 -4.51 6.31
N VAL A 101 -5.27 -3.76 5.93
CA VAL A 101 -5.48 -2.40 6.43
C VAL A 101 -6.79 -2.39 7.20
N LYS A 102 -6.72 -2.06 8.49
CA LYS A 102 -7.90 -1.96 9.31
C LYS A 102 -8.20 -0.50 9.62
N VAL A 103 -9.32 -0.02 9.09
CA VAL A 103 -9.82 1.32 9.36
C VAL A 103 -10.88 1.19 10.45
N SER A 104 -10.59 1.74 11.62
CA SER A 104 -11.50 1.66 12.76
C SER A 104 -12.32 2.95 12.85
N GLU A 105 -13.52 2.83 13.39
CA GLU A 105 -14.35 4.00 13.64
C GLU A 105 -13.69 4.91 14.67
N ASP A 106 -13.85 6.21 14.48
CA ASP A 106 -13.38 7.19 15.45
C ASP A 106 -14.58 7.69 16.29
N ILE A 107 -14.28 8.57 17.22
CA ILE A 107 -15.30 9.06 18.15
C ILE A 107 -16.10 10.23 17.57
N ARG A 108 -15.57 10.90 16.57
CA ARG A 108 -16.16 12.10 15.99
C ARG A 108 -17.59 11.89 15.49
#